data_8a760f82f1f4712b493a058062b75ebd
#
_entry.id   8a760f82f1f4712b493a058062b75ebd
#
_cell.length_a   1.000
_cell.length_b   1.000
_cell.length_c   1.000
_cell.angle_alpha   90.00
_cell.angle_beta   90.00
_cell.angle_gamma   90.00
#
_symmetry.space_group_name_H-M   'P 1'
#
loop_
_entity.id
_entity.type
_entity.pdbx_description
1 polymer ?
#
loop_
_entity_poly.entity_id
_entity_poly.type
_entity_poly.pdbx_seq_one_letter_code
_entity_poly.pdbx_strand_id
1 'polypeptide(L)'
;MVPALAAIRAGADHVRHRVAPERQARATTSLEGEDPVQLGLVGLGRMGFNMRERLRAAGHEVVGYDRNQEVSDVASIADLANGLTGPRIVWIMVPHGEPTKQTITALAEVLSEGDLVIEGGNSRFTEDQANAALLAEHGVKYVDVGVSGGVWGATNGYGLMAGGDAADIERALPIFDALRPEGPREEGFAHAGPVGAGHYAKMVHNGIEYGLMQAYAEGFELLAASEVVTDVPATIKAWSRGTVVRSWLLDLLVRAVDEDPELQKLRGYVSDSGEGRWTVEESVRNAVPTPVMTAALYARFASRQDDSPAMKAVAALRNQFGGHAVETNEG
;
A
#
# COMPACT_ATOMS: atom_id res chain seq x y z
N MET A 1 -16.96 70.04 -4.82
CA MET A 1 -17.39 69.54 -6.12
C MET A 1 -16.90 68.11 -6.31
N VAL A 2 -17.76 67.14 -6.10
CA VAL A 2 -17.48 65.69 -6.24
C VAL A 2 -18.33 65.17 -7.38
N PRO A 3 -17.78 64.51 -8.38
CA PRO A 3 -18.62 63.85 -9.39
C PRO A 3 -18.91 62.38 -9.00
N ALA A 4 -20.12 62.00 -9.34
CA ALA A 4 -20.85 60.81 -9.05
C ALA A 4 -20.16 59.52 -9.55
N LEU A 5 -20.23 58.45 -8.70
CA LEU A 5 -19.96 57.05 -9.08
C LEU A 5 -21.16 56.49 -9.87
N ALA A 6 -20.90 56.06 -11.12
CA ALA A 6 -21.83 55.31 -11.90
C ALA A 6 -21.80 53.81 -11.51
N ALA A 7 -22.97 53.26 -11.22
CA ALA A 7 -23.17 51.86 -10.87
C ALA A 7 -23.04 50.97 -12.10
N ILE A 8 -22.11 50.01 -12.10
CA ILE A 8 -22.07 48.88 -13.04
C ILE A 8 -22.79 47.70 -12.38
N ARG A 9 -23.99 47.40 -12.88
CA ARG A 9 -24.67 46.12 -12.62
C ARG A 9 -24.04 45.04 -13.51
N ALA A 10 -23.26 44.17 -12.90
CA ALA A 10 -22.90 42.91 -13.52
C ALA A 10 -23.92 41.83 -13.11
N GLY A 11 -24.58 41.23 -14.11
CA GLY A 11 -25.50 40.11 -13.92
C GLY A 11 -24.74 38.86 -13.48
N ALA A 12 -25.15 38.31 -12.36
CA ALA A 12 -24.68 36.99 -11.90
C ALA A 12 -25.57 35.93 -12.53
N ASP A 13 -25.12 35.32 -13.66
CA ASP A 13 -25.69 34.08 -14.17
C ASP A 13 -25.32 32.94 -13.20
N HIS A 14 -26.29 32.53 -12.38
CA HIS A 14 -26.21 31.31 -11.59
C HIS A 14 -26.36 30.09 -12.49
N VAL A 15 -25.26 29.51 -12.93
CA VAL A 15 -25.25 28.16 -13.48
C VAL A 15 -25.56 27.19 -12.35
N ARG A 16 -26.83 26.81 -12.24
CA ARG A 16 -27.27 25.72 -11.37
C ARG A 16 -26.87 24.40 -12.05
N HIS A 17 -25.76 23.82 -11.62
CA HIS A 17 -25.50 22.40 -11.87
C HIS A 17 -26.56 21.57 -11.13
N ARG A 18 -27.56 21.13 -11.86
CA ARG A 18 -28.44 20.05 -11.40
C ARG A 18 -27.62 18.76 -11.44
N VAL A 19 -27.15 18.32 -10.28
CA VAL A 19 -26.72 16.93 -10.09
C VAL A 19 -28.01 16.10 -10.07
N ALA A 20 -28.28 15.38 -11.14
CA ALA A 20 -29.33 14.37 -11.17
C ALA A 20 -28.93 13.24 -10.20
N PRO A 21 -29.86 12.66 -9.42
CA PRO A 21 -29.57 11.47 -8.64
C PRO A 21 -29.41 10.31 -9.63
N GLU A 22 -28.16 9.85 -9.84
CA GLU A 22 -27.91 8.59 -10.51
C GLU A 22 -28.51 7.48 -9.65
N ARG A 23 -29.58 6.89 -10.18
CA ARG A 23 -30.08 5.60 -9.71
C ARG A 23 -28.96 4.59 -9.95
N GLN A 24 -28.33 4.15 -8.89
CA GLN A 24 -27.53 2.93 -8.90
C GLN A 24 -28.47 1.76 -9.30
N ALA A 25 -28.48 1.47 -10.59
CA ALA A 25 -28.87 0.15 -11.06
C ALA A 25 -27.75 -0.78 -10.58
N ARG A 26 -28.04 -1.61 -9.57
CA ARG A 26 -27.24 -2.77 -9.23
C ARG A 26 -27.25 -3.70 -10.45
N ALA A 27 -26.29 -3.53 -11.34
CA ALA A 27 -25.90 -4.59 -12.24
C ALA A 27 -25.07 -5.56 -11.39
N THR A 28 -25.70 -6.62 -10.92
CA THR A 28 -25.03 -7.85 -10.54
C THR A 28 -24.48 -8.44 -11.84
N THR A 29 -23.32 -7.96 -12.27
CA THR A 29 -22.53 -8.68 -13.24
C THR A 29 -21.88 -9.81 -12.44
N SER A 30 -22.53 -10.97 -12.41
CA SER A 30 -21.88 -12.24 -12.14
C SER A 30 -20.61 -12.27 -13.01
N LEU A 31 -19.49 -12.64 -12.41
CA LEU A 31 -18.28 -13.04 -13.12
C LEU A 31 -18.60 -14.30 -13.94
N GLU A 32 -19.35 -14.15 -15.04
CA GLU A 32 -19.62 -15.23 -15.99
C GLU A 32 -18.42 -15.32 -16.93
N GLY A 33 -17.58 -16.36 -16.69
CA GLY A 33 -16.90 -17.01 -17.79
C GLY A 33 -15.44 -16.66 -18.05
N GLU A 34 -14.60 -16.46 -17.05
CA GLU A 34 -13.17 -16.71 -17.27
C GLU A 34 -12.85 -18.16 -16.87
N ASP A 35 -12.12 -18.89 -17.73
CA ASP A 35 -11.74 -20.27 -17.46
C ASP A 35 -10.90 -20.35 -16.16
N PRO A 36 -11.13 -21.37 -15.32
CA PRO A 36 -10.33 -21.56 -14.10
C PRO A 36 -8.84 -21.65 -14.42
N VAL A 37 -8.03 -20.85 -13.74
CA VAL A 37 -6.58 -20.90 -13.87
C VAL A 37 -6.00 -21.76 -12.75
N GLN A 38 -5.05 -22.64 -13.10
CA GLN A 38 -4.23 -23.34 -12.13
C GLN A 38 -2.97 -22.51 -11.84
N LEU A 39 -2.64 -22.28 -10.56
CA LEU A 39 -1.43 -21.55 -10.17
C LEU A 39 -0.84 -22.06 -8.87
N GLY A 40 0.47 -21.86 -8.72
CA GLY A 40 1.20 -22.00 -7.47
C GLY A 40 1.20 -20.68 -6.69
N LEU A 41 1.14 -20.73 -5.35
CA LEU A 41 1.32 -19.57 -4.50
C LEU A 41 2.37 -19.87 -3.43
N VAL A 42 3.47 -19.11 -3.43
CA VAL A 42 4.60 -19.27 -2.50
C VAL A 42 4.56 -18.16 -1.45
N GLY A 43 4.50 -18.55 -0.20
CA GLY A 43 4.38 -17.64 0.95
C GLY A 43 2.92 -17.51 1.39
N LEU A 44 2.53 -18.31 2.40
CA LEU A 44 1.18 -18.36 2.97
C LEU A 44 1.11 -17.66 4.33
N GLY A 45 1.88 -16.58 4.48
CA GLY A 45 1.68 -15.65 5.57
C GLY A 45 0.30 -14.98 5.49
N ARG A 46 0.04 -14.01 6.35
CA ARG A 46 -1.29 -13.37 6.47
C ARG A 46 -1.91 -12.95 5.14
N MET A 47 -1.11 -12.31 4.25
CA MET A 47 -1.60 -11.86 2.94
C MET A 47 -1.76 -13.03 1.96
N GLY A 48 -0.72 -13.83 1.76
CA GLY A 48 -0.74 -14.91 0.78
C GLY A 48 -1.79 -15.98 1.09
N PHE A 49 -2.00 -16.31 2.37
CA PHE A 49 -3.08 -17.20 2.79
C PHE A 49 -4.46 -16.65 2.35
N ASN A 50 -4.73 -15.38 2.66
CA ASN A 50 -5.99 -14.75 2.28
C ASN A 50 -6.19 -14.68 0.77
N MET A 51 -5.12 -14.42 0.01
CA MET A 51 -5.15 -14.41 -1.46
C MET A 51 -5.45 -15.80 -2.01
N ARG A 52 -4.80 -16.86 -1.48
CA ARG A 52 -5.09 -18.25 -1.85
C ARG A 52 -6.56 -18.59 -1.68
N GLU A 53 -7.11 -18.28 -0.52
CA GLU A 53 -8.52 -18.60 -0.23
C GLU A 53 -9.48 -17.80 -1.13
N ARG A 54 -9.17 -16.53 -1.40
CA ARG A 54 -9.97 -15.69 -2.31
C ARG A 54 -9.94 -16.23 -3.74
N LEU A 55 -8.78 -16.64 -4.24
CA LEU A 55 -8.62 -17.25 -5.56
C LEU A 55 -9.37 -18.58 -5.66
N ARG A 56 -9.28 -19.45 -4.64
CA ARG A 56 -10.03 -20.70 -4.57
C ARG A 56 -11.54 -20.46 -4.55
N ALA A 57 -11.99 -19.46 -3.81
CA ALA A 57 -13.41 -19.08 -3.77
C ALA A 57 -13.92 -18.55 -5.13
N ALA A 58 -13.04 -17.95 -5.93
CA ALA A 58 -13.34 -17.54 -7.30
C ALA A 58 -13.28 -18.68 -8.33
N GLY A 59 -12.96 -19.92 -7.90
CA GLY A 59 -12.94 -21.11 -8.75
C GLY A 59 -11.59 -21.47 -9.35
N HIS A 60 -10.50 -20.74 -9.01
CA HIS A 60 -9.15 -21.09 -9.45
C HIS A 60 -8.59 -22.28 -8.65
N GLU A 61 -7.74 -23.08 -9.30
CA GLU A 61 -7.00 -24.16 -8.65
C GLU A 61 -5.66 -23.63 -8.12
N VAL A 62 -5.52 -23.49 -6.80
CA VAL A 62 -4.32 -22.92 -6.19
C VAL A 62 -3.62 -23.94 -5.32
N VAL A 63 -2.35 -24.23 -5.66
CA VAL A 63 -1.43 -25.03 -4.84
C VAL A 63 -0.53 -24.09 -4.06
N GLY A 64 -0.62 -24.12 -2.74
CA GLY A 64 0.13 -23.23 -1.86
C GLY A 64 1.36 -23.88 -1.24
N TYR A 65 2.48 -23.16 -1.18
CA TYR A 65 3.67 -23.56 -0.45
C TYR A 65 4.09 -22.51 0.56
N ASP A 66 4.43 -22.95 1.76
CA ASP A 66 5.07 -22.15 2.80
C ASP A 66 6.12 -22.98 3.55
N ARG A 67 7.10 -22.30 4.17
CA ARG A 67 8.06 -22.96 5.08
C ARG A 67 7.37 -23.54 6.31
N ASN A 68 6.28 -22.92 6.76
CA ASN A 68 5.40 -23.50 7.76
C ASN A 68 4.50 -24.55 7.10
N GLN A 69 4.84 -25.82 7.31
CA GLN A 69 4.13 -26.96 6.72
C GLN A 69 2.69 -27.13 7.21
N GLU A 70 2.29 -26.47 8.32
CA GLU A 70 0.90 -26.52 8.81
C GLU A 70 -0.09 -25.82 7.88
N VAL A 71 0.38 -24.83 7.08
CA VAL A 71 -0.45 -24.07 6.13
C VAL A 71 -0.15 -24.41 4.67
N SER A 72 0.90 -25.20 4.42
CA SER A 72 1.37 -25.58 3.09
C SER A 72 0.58 -26.75 2.55
N ASP A 73 0.26 -26.73 1.26
CA ASP A 73 -0.39 -27.86 0.59
C ASP A 73 0.64 -28.92 0.11
N VAL A 74 1.91 -28.51 -0.03
CA VAL A 74 3.02 -29.33 -0.53
C VAL A 74 4.30 -29.14 0.29
N ALA A 75 5.23 -30.11 0.20
CA ALA A 75 6.43 -30.11 1.03
C ALA A 75 7.54 -29.15 0.55
N SER A 76 7.57 -28.83 -0.76
CA SER A 76 8.64 -28.02 -1.35
C SER A 76 8.17 -27.20 -2.55
N ILE A 77 9.00 -26.23 -2.98
CA ILE A 77 8.80 -25.47 -4.23
C ILE A 77 8.83 -26.41 -5.44
N ALA A 78 9.66 -27.45 -5.41
CA ALA A 78 9.71 -28.45 -6.47
C ALA A 78 8.40 -29.25 -6.57
N ASP A 79 7.81 -29.65 -5.43
CA ASP A 79 6.53 -30.34 -5.41
C ASP A 79 5.39 -29.41 -5.90
N LEU A 80 5.45 -28.11 -5.54
CA LEU A 80 4.52 -27.12 -6.06
C LEU A 80 4.60 -27.06 -7.59
N ALA A 81 5.80 -26.88 -8.14
CA ALA A 81 6.00 -26.79 -9.59
C ALA A 81 5.59 -28.08 -10.33
N ASN A 82 5.87 -29.25 -9.75
CA ASN A 82 5.49 -30.56 -10.32
C ASN A 82 3.97 -30.83 -10.26
N GLY A 83 3.26 -30.22 -9.33
CA GLY A 83 1.80 -30.30 -9.21
C GLY A 83 1.04 -29.43 -10.20
N LEU A 84 1.73 -28.56 -10.93
CA LEU A 84 1.12 -27.64 -11.90
C LEU A 84 1.29 -28.15 -13.34
N THR A 85 0.25 -27.91 -14.15
CA THR A 85 0.28 -28.17 -15.59
C THR A 85 0.91 -26.97 -16.33
N GLY A 86 1.81 -27.24 -17.27
CA GLY A 86 2.46 -26.15 -18.01
C GLY A 86 1.59 -25.58 -19.16
N PRO A 87 1.84 -24.32 -19.54
CA PRO A 87 2.79 -23.38 -18.94
C PRO A 87 2.29 -22.87 -17.59
N ARG A 88 3.14 -22.99 -16.56
CA ARG A 88 2.82 -22.76 -15.16
C ARG A 88 2.78 -21.28 -14.81
N ILE A 89 1.97 -20.92 -13.80
CA ILE A 89 1.99 -19.59 -13.17
C ILE A 89 2.29 -19.78 -11.69
N VAL A 90 3.26 -19.05 -11.16
CA VAL A 90 3.60 -19.05 -9.74
C VAL A 90 3.59 -17.64 -9.20
N TRP A 91 2.76 -17.40 -8.17
CA TRP A 91 2.69 -16.13 -7.44
C TRP A 91 3.53 -16.21 -6.17
N ILE A 92 4.38 -15.20 -5.92
CA ILE A 92 5.23 -15.09 -4.73
C ILE A 92 4.66 -14.02 -3.79
N MET A 93 4.53 -14.35 -2.48
CA MET A 93 4.09 -13.47 -1.41
C MET A 93 4.99 -13.61 -0.18
N VAL A 94 6.30 -13.55 -0.37
CA VAL A 94 7.29 -13.64 0.71
C VAL A 94 7.84 -12.27 1.10
N PRO A 95 8.51 -12.13 2.27
CA PRO A 95 9.16 -10.87 2.64
C PRO A 95 10.23 -10.45 1.62
N HIS A 96 10.35 -9.14 1.37
CA HIS A 96 11.34 -8.58 0.44
C HIS A 96 12.79 -8.91 0.80
N GLY A 97 13.69 -8.74 -0.16
CA GLY A 97 15.13 -8.95 0.00
C GLY A 97 15.52 -10.42 -0.12
N GLU A 98 16.31 -10.93 0.83
CA GLU A 98 16.88 -12.29 0.75
C GLU A 98 15.83 -13.41 0.60
N PRO A 99 14.66 -13.39 1.30
CA PRO A 99 13.62 -14.40 1.10
C PRO A 99 13.07 -14.42 -0.34
N THR A 100 12.82 -13.26 -0.94
CA THR A 100 12.38 -13.14 -2.34
C THR A 100 13.42 -13.68 -3.29
N LYS A 101 14.68 -13.29 -3.13
CA LYS A 101 15.80 -13.75 -3.95
C LYS A 101 15.98 -15.26 -3.91
N GLN A 102 15.96 -15.86 -2.72
CA GLN A 102 16.04 -17.32 -2.54
C GLN A 102 14.87 -18.03 -3.20
N THR A 103 13.66 -17.50 -3.10
CA THR A 103 12.47 -18.08 -3.72
C THR A 103 12.56 -18.03 -5.25
N ILE A 104 12.98 -16.89 -5.82
CA ILE A 104 13.16 -16.74 -7.27
C ILE A 104 14.26 -17.68 -7.79
N THR A 105 15.38 -17.80 -7.08
CA THR A 105 16.46 -18.73 -7.44
C THR A 105 15.94 -20.18 -7.44
N ALA A 106 15.20 -20.59 -6.40
CA ALA A 106 14.64 -21.93 -6.33
C ALA A 106 13.59 -22.21 -7.42
N LEU A 107 12.79 -21.20 -7.80
CA LEU A 107 11.85 -21.29 -8.91
C LEU A 107 12.57 -21.39 -10.27
N ALA A 108 13.66 -20.67 -10.47
CA ALA A 108 14.46 -20.74 -11.69
C ALA A 108 15.03 -22.15 -11.95
N GLU A 109 15.29 -22.92 -10.89
CA GLU A 109 15.79 -24.31 -11.00
C GLU A 109 14.71 -25.32 -11.42
N VAL A 110 13.41 -25.03 -11.19
CA VAL A 110 12.31 -25.98 -11.37
C VAL A 110 11.29 -25.57 -12.44
N LEU A 111 11.27 -24.29 -12.80
CA LEU A 111 10.43 -23.76 -13.89
C LEU A 111 11.16 -23.85 -15.24
N SER A 112 10.42 -23.69 -16.32
CA SER A 112 10.93 -23.84 -17.68
C SER A 112 10.35 -22.77 -18.62
N GLU A 113 10.82 -22.80 -19.87
CA GLU A 113 10.37 -21.88 -20.92
C GLU A 113 8.85 -21.77 -21.00
N GLY A 114 8.35 -20.54 -21.00
CA GLY A 114 6.94 -20.20 -21.07
C GLY A 114 6.21 -20.14 -19.71
N ASP A 115 6.84 -20.58 -18.61
CA ASP A 115 6.27 -20.39 -17.28
C ASP A 115 6.33 -18.90 -16.87
N LEU A 116 5.47 -18.48 -15.94
CA LEU A 116 5.34 -17.12 -15.47
C LEU A 116 5.50 -17.07 -13.94
N VAL A 117 6.38 -16.20 -13.47
CA VAL A 117 6.48 -15.81 -12.05
C VAL A 117 5.86 -14.44 -11.87
N ILE A 118 4.93 -14.33 -10.90
CA ILE A 118 4.33 -13.08 -10.45
C ILE A 118 4.90 -12.78 -9.06
N GLU A 119 5.68 -11.74 -8.90
CA GLU A 119 6.19 -11.30 -7.60
C GLU A 119 5.26 -10.23 -7.03
N GLY A 120 4.52 -10.58 -5.97
CA GLY A 120 3.53 -9.73 -5.32
C GLY A 120 3.89 -9.35 -3.89
N GLY A 121 5.13 -9.55 -3.48
CA GLY A 121 5.66 -9.11 -2.19
C GLY A 121 5.75 -7.59 -2.11
N ASN A 122 6.22 -7.11 -0.96
CA ASN A 122 6.45 -5.69 -0.78
C ASN A 122 7.91 -5.35 -1.12
N SER A 123 8.32 -5.66 -2.35
CA SER A 123 9.70 -5.66 -2.80
C SER A 123 10.15 -4.29 -3.32
N ARG A 124 11.45 -4.10 -3.38
CA ARG A 124 12.04 -2.88 -3.93
C ARG A 124 12.11 -2.99 -5.45
N PHE A 125 11.45 -2.08 -6.17
CA PHE A 125 11.36 -2.08 -7.64
C PHE A 125 12.74 -2.17 -8.35
N THR A 126 13.82 -1.73 -7.71
CA THR A 126 15.18 -1.81 -8.27
C THR A 126 15.72 -3.23 -8.33
N GLU A 127 15.12 -4.19 -7.63
CA GLU A 127 15.51 -5.60 -7.62
C GLU A 127 14.80 -6.40 -8.73
N ASP A 128 13.66 -5.89 -9.25
CA ASP A 128 12.83 -6.59 -10.24
C ASP A 128 13.55 -6.89 -11.55
N GLN A 129 14.36 -5.96 -12.02
CA GLN A 129 15.13 -6.14 -13.26
C GLN A 129 16.13 -7.32 -13.16
N ALA A 130 16.79 -7.46 -12.00
CA ALA A 130 17.72 -8.55 -11.76
C ALA A 130 17.00 -9.87 -11.61
N ASN A 131 15.85 -9.87 -10.93
CA ASN A 131 14.98 -11.04 -10.76
C ASN A 131 14.44 -11.53 -12.11
N ALA A 132 13.94 -10.61 -12.93
CA ALA A 132 13.48 -10.91 -14.28
C ALA A 132 14.60 -11.46 -15.17
N ALA A 133 15.81 -10.89 -15.11
CA ALA A 133 16.95 -11.36 -15.88
C ALA A 133 17.36 -12.78 -15.48
N LEU A 134 17.39 -13.11 -14.19
CA LEU A 134 17.69 -14.46 -13.71
C LEU A 134 16.68 -15.49 -14.24
N LEU A 135 15.38 -15.19 -14.17
CA LEU A 135 14.34 -16.08 -14.67
C LEU A 135 14.38 -16.22 -16.21
N ALA A 136 14.72 -15.15 -16.92
CA ALA A 136 14.84 -15.16 -18.38
C ALA A 136 15.96 -16.08 -18.89
N GLU A 137 17.01 -16.37 -18.11
CA GLU A 137 18.03 -17.36 -18.44
C GLU A 137 17.43 -18.78 -18.61
N HIS A 138 16.29 -19.03 -17.97
CA HIS A 138 15.53 -20.27 -18.04
C HIS A 138 14.28 -20.17 -18.94
N GLY A 139 14.10 -19.06 -19.68
CA GLY A 139 12.92 -18.79 -20.50
C GLY A 139 11.64 -18.49 -19.71
N VAL A 140 11.76 -18.26 -18.40
CA VAL A 140 10.64 -17.96 -17.50
C VAL A 140 10.33 -16.47 -17.55
N LYS A 141 9.03 -16.14 -17.64
CA LYS A 141 8.51 -14.78 -17.66
C LYS A 141 8.37 -14.19 -16.24
N TYR A 142 8.39 -12.86 -16.13
CA TYR A 142 8.32 -12.18 -14.87
C TYR A 142 7.36 -10.98 -14.92
N VAL A 143 6.53 -10.87 -13.88
CA VAL A 143 5.63 -9.74 -13.62
C VAL A 143 5.80 -9.35 -12.15
N ASP A 144 6.01 -8.07 -11.87
CA ASP A 144 5.98 -7.51 -10.52
C ASP A 144 4.60 -6.92 -10.23
N VAL A 145 4.09 -7.12 -9.01
CA VAL A 145 2.77 -6.64 -8.63
C VAL A 145 2.79 -5.99 -7.25
N GLY A 146 2.62 -4.69 -7.22
CA GLY A 146 2.29 -3.98 -5.99
C GLY A 146 0.87 -4.31 -5.52
N VAL A 147 0.75 -4.90 -4.33
CA VAL A 147 -0.52 -5.31 -3.74
C VAL A 147 -0.88 -4.38 -2.57
N SER A 148 -2.06 -3.78 -2.60
CA SER A 148 -2.61 -2.96 -1.52
C SER A 148 -3.96 -3.49 -1.04
N GLY A 149 -4.30 -3.32 0.23
CA GLY A 149 -5.55 -3.82 0.84
C GLY A 149 -5.35 -4.50 2.18
N GLY A 150 -4.12 -4.89 2.51
CA GLY A 150 -3.77 -5.52 3.79
C GLY A 150 -4.65 -6.74 4.10
N VAL A 151 -4.97 -6.92 5.37
CA VAL A 151 -5.82 -8.05 5.83
C VAL A 151 -7.26 -7.96 5.34
N TRP A 152 -7.72 -6.77 5.01
CA TRP A 152 -9.08 -6.53 4.52
C TRP A 152 -9.28 -6.91 3.04
N GLY A 153 -8.19 -7.11 2.31
CA GLY A 153 -8.25 -7.59 0.93
C GLY A 153 -8.93 -8.94 0.77
N ALA A 154 -8.95 -9.77 1.83
CA ALA A 154 -9.69 -11.04 1.84
C ALA A 154 -11.17 -10.83 1.50
N THR A 155 -11.79 -9.78 2.05
CA THR A 155 -13.23 -9.47 1.86
C THR A 155 -13.48 -8.40 0.82
N ASN A 156 -12.63 -7.38 0.77
CA ASN A 156 -12.87 -6.18 -0.06
C ASN A 156 -12.16 -6.23 -1.41
N GLY A 157 -11.27 -7.21 -1.63
CA GLY A 157 -10.35 -7.24 -2.77
C GLY A 157 -9.10 -6.40 -2.53
N TYR A 158 -8.13 -6.56 -3.43
CA TYR A 158 -6.81 -5.91 -3.39
C TYR A 158 -6.66 -4.93 -4.54
N GLY A 159 -6.17 -3.73 -4.26
CA GLY A 159 -5.69 -2.83 -5.31
C GLY A 159 -4.37 -3.36 -5.87
N LEU A 160 -4.29 -3.55 -7.18
CA LEU A 160 -3.19 -4.20 -7.87
C LEU A 160 -2.55 -3.27 -8.90
N MET A 161 -1.24 -3.13 -8.85
CA MET A 161 -0.44 -2.37 -9.82
C MET A 161 0.62 -3.30 -10.39
N ALA A 162 0.53 -3.66 -11.66
CA ALA A 162 1.41 -4.64 -12.29
C ALA A 162 2.43 -4.00 -13.23
N GLY A 163 3.64 -4.53 -13.22
CA GLY A 163 4.71 -4.21 -14.16
C GLY A 163 5.18 -5.46 -14.89
N GLY A 164 5.34 -5.37 -16.23
CA GLY A 164 5.76 -6.49 -17.05
C GLY A 164 5.31 -6.35 -18.50
N ASP A 165 5.61 -7.35 -19.31
CA ASP A 165 5.17 -7.40 -20.70
C ASP A 165 3.65 -7.54 -20.79
N ALA A 166 3.02 -6.85 -21.74
CA ALA A 166 1.56 -6.82 -21.89
C ALA A 166 0.94 -8.23 -22.08
N ALA A 167 1.62 -9.11 -22.80
CA ALA A 167 1.15 -10.48 -23.01
C ALA A 167 1.15 -11.33 -21.73
N ASP A 168 2.17 -11.12 -20.85
CA ASP A 168 2.26 -11.81 -19.57
C ASP A 168 1.22 -11.26 -18.58
N ILE A 169 0.97 -9.94 -18.62
CA ILE A 169 -0.11 -9.28 -17.88
C ILE A 169 -1.47 -9.84 -18.32
N GLU A 170 -1.75 -9.89 -19.63
CA GLU A 170 -3.01 -10.42 -20.17
C GLU A 170 -3.25 -11.87 -19.74
N ARG A 171 -2.22 -12.70 -19.76
CA ARG A 171 -2.28 -14.08 -19.27
C ARG A 171 -2.65 -14.18 -17.79
N ALA A 172 -2.23 -13.20 -16.97
CA ALA A 172 -2.51 -13.14 -15.54
C ALA A 172 -3.84 -12.45 -15.18
N LEU A 173 -4.54 -11.84 -16.15
CA LEU A 173 -5.79 -11.08 -15.88
C LEU A 173 -6.83 -11.87 -15.10
N PRO A 174 -7.13 -13.16 -15.36
CA PRO A 174 -8.10 -13.90 -14.57
C PRO A 174 -7.75 -13.95 -13.08
N ILE A 175 -6.45 -14.04 -12.75
CA ILE A 175 -5.97 -14.02 -11.38
C ILE A 175 -6.15 -12.61 -10.77
N PHE A 176 -5.82 -11.56 -11.51
CA PHE A 176 -5.99 -10.17 -11.05
C PHE A 176 -7.47 -9.84 -10.85
N ASP A 177 -8.35 -10.27 -11.75
CA ASP A 177 -9.79 -10.05 -11.64
C ASP A 177 -10.42 -10.75 -10.43
N ALA A 178 -9.95 -11.94 -10.07
CA ALA A 178 -10.37 -12.64 -8.87
C ALA A 178 -9.90 -11.96 -7.58
N LEU A 179 -8.73 -11.29 -7.63
CA LEU A 179 -8.13 -10.65 -6.45
C LEU A 179 -8.61 -9.23 -6.23
N ARG A 180 -8.86 -8.44 -7.29
CA ARG A 180 -9.25 -7.03 -7.16
C ARG A 180 -10.63 -6.85 -6.52
N PRO A 181 -11.00 -5.63 -6.11
CA PRO A 181 -12.35 -5.30 -5.68
C PRO A 181 -13.38 -5.53 -6.79
N GLU A 182 -14.65 -5.74 -6.39
CA GLU A 182 -15.77 -5.73 -7.34
C GLU A 182 -15.91 -4.35 -7.99
N GLY A 183 -16.34 -4.32 -9.25
CA GLY A 183 -16.54 -3.10 -10.02
C GLY A 183 -15.67 -3.06 -11.29
N PRO A 184 -15.54 -1.88 -11.92
CA PRO A 184 -14.70 -1.70 -13.11
C PRO A 184 -13.25 -2.12 -12.83
N ARG A 185 -12.61 -2.80 -13.79
CA ARG A 185 -11.24 -3.32 -13.64
C ARG A 185 -10.26 -2.18 -13.34
N GLU A 186 -10.40 -1.06 -14.03
CA GLU A 186 -9.55 0.12 -13.90
C GLU A 186 -9.62 0.82 -12.52
N GLU A 187 -10.63 0.52 -11.72
CA GLU A 187 -10.75 1.04 -10.35
C GLU A 187 -10.03 0.17 -9.31
N GLY A 188 -9.56 -1.03 -9.70
CA GLY A 188 -8.87 -1.96 -8.79
C GLY A 188 -7.59 -2.57 -9.36
N PHE A 189 -7.31 -2.40 -10.66
CA PHE A 189 -6.13 -2.92 -11.32
C PHE A 189 -5.57 -1.92 -12.32
N ALA A 190 -4.24 -1.82 -12.38
CA ALA A 190 -3.53 -1.05 -13.40
C ALA A 190 -2.29 -1.81 -13.89
N HIS A 191 -2.10 -1.89 -15.22
CA HIS A 191 -0.81 -2.18 -15.83
C HIS A 191 0.01 -0.89 -15.82
N ALA A 192 0.94 -0.76 -14.86
CA ALA A 192 1.66 0.48 -14.59
C ALA A 192 2.83 0.74 -15.56
N GLY A 193 3.30 -0.30 -16.27
CA GLY A 193 4.41 -0.18 -17.22
C GLY A 193 5.27 -1.45 -17.30
N PRO A 194 6.53 -1.34 -17.75
CA PRO A 194 7.46 -2.47 -17.81
C PRO A 194 7.80 -3.02 -16.43
N VAL A 195 8.60 -4.09 -16.39
CA VAL A 195 9.11 -4.71 -15.14
C VAL A 195 9.67 -3.66 -14.18
N GLY A 196 9.22 -3.72 -12.94
CA GLY A 196 9.51 -2.77 -11.85
C GLY A 196 8.46 -1.67 -11.67
N ALA A 197 7.56 -1.47 -12.66
CA ALA A 197 6.57 -0.39 -12.60
C ALA A 197 5.48 -0.64 -11.54
N GLY A 198 5.11 -1.89 -11.29
CA GLY A 198 4.13 -2.25 -10.28
C GLY A 198 4.63 -1.95 -8.86
N HIS A 199 5.81 -2.42 -8.51
CA HIS A 199 6.44 -2.13 -7.22
C HIS A 199 6.79 -0.64 -7.08
N TYR A 200 7.20 0.05 -8.15
CA TYR A 200 7.41 1.50 -8.11
C TYR A 200 6.11 2.24 -7.77
N ALA A 201 5.01 1.90 -8.46
CA ALA A 201 3.70 2.50 -8.19
C ALA A 201 3.25 2.22 -6.74
N LYS A 202 3.47 0.99 -6.24
CA LYS A 202 3.17 0.62 -4.85
C LYS A 202 4.03 1.37 -3.84
N MET A 203 5.31 1.55 -4.11
CA MET A 203 6.20 2.35 -3.27
C MET A 203 5.70 3.79 -3.12
N VAL A 204 5.31 4.44 -4.22
CA VAL A 204 4.74 5.80 -4.20
C VAL A 204 3.41 5.84 -3.45
N HIS A 205 2.53 4.84 -3.68
CA HIS A 205 1.29 4.68 -2.92
C HIS A 205 1.56 4.65 -1.41
N ASN A 206 2.55 3.88 -0.96
CA ASN A 206 2.89 3.80 0.46
C ASN A 206 3.50 5.11 0.99
N GLY A 207 4.25 5.85 0.18
CA GLY A 207 4.70 7.20 0.53
C GLY A 207 3.52 8.15 0.80
N ILE A 208 2.50 8.12 -0.07
CA ILE A 208 1.25 8.89 0.12
C ILE A 208 0.53 8.44 1.39
N GLU A 209 0.43 7.13 1.62
CA GLU A 209 -0.19 6.55 2.83
C GLU A 209 0.50 7.07 4.11
N TYR A 210 1.82 7.14 4.15
CA TYR A 210 2.57 7.72 5.28
C TYR A 210 2.17 9.18 5.52
N GLY A 211 2.09 10.00 4.47
CA GLY A 211 1.69 11.40 4.57
C GLY A 211 0.27 11.57 5.09
N LEU A 212 -0.67 10.76 4.58
CA LEU A 212 -2.07 10.79 5.02
C LEU A 212 -2.21 10.36 6.50
N MET A 213 -1.56 9.26 6.89
CA MET A 213 -1.57 8.83 8.29
C MET A 213 -1.00 9.88 9.23
N GLN A 214 0.11 10.54 8.84
CA GLN A 214 0.71 11.60 9.63
C GLN A 214 -0.21 12.81 9.77
N ALA A 215 -0.87 13.23 8.68
CA ALA A 215 -1.81 14.34 8.73
C ALA A 215 -3.01 14.06 9.65
N TYR A 216 -3.56 12.84 9.63
CA TYR A 216 -4.62 12.45 10.57
C TYR A 216 -4.11 12.39 12.01
N ALA A 217 -2.90 11.90 12.24
CA ALA A 217 -2.31 11.82 13.58
C ALA A 217 -2.08 13.20 14.19
N GLU A 218 -1.53 14.14 13.43
CA GLU A 218 -1.33 15.54 13.85
C GLU A 218 -2.68 16.23 14.13
N GLY A 219 -3.68 15.98 13.27
CA GLY A 219 -5.03 16.49 13.49
C GLY A 219 -5.67 15.92 14.75
N PHE A 220 -5.51 14.63 15.03
CA PHE A 220 -5.96 13.99 16.26
C PHE A 220 -5.30 14.62 17.50
N GLU A 221 -3.98 14.77 17.49
CA GLU A 221 -3.22 15.35 18.60
C GLU A 221 -3.63 16.82 18.86
N LEU A 222 -3.81 17.61 17.80
CA LEU A 222 -4.24 18.99 17.90
C LEU A 222 -5.66 19.11 18.48
N LEU A 223 -6.58 18.22 18.08
CA LEU A 223 -7.92 18.18 18.66
C LEU A 223 -7.87 17.79 20.14
N ALA A 224 -7.05 16.80 20.50
CA ALA A 224 -6.90 16.33 21.89
C ALA A 224 -6.27 17.40 22.81
N ALA A 225 -5.38 18.22 22.27
CA ALA A 225 -4.78 19.33 23.01
C ALA A 225 -5.70 20.57 23.15
N SER A 226 -6.84 20.58 22.48
CA SER A 226 -7.75 21.73 22.46
C SER A 226 -8.70 21.75 23.66
N GLU A 227 -8.81 22.90 24.34
CA GLU A 227 -9.79 23.10 25.41
C GLU A 227 -11.23 23.32 24.89
N VAL A 228 -11.41 23.57 23.57
CA VAL A 228 -12.74 23.85 22.98
C VAL A 228 -13.38 22.61 22.33
N VAL A 229 -12.60 21.56 22.08
CA VAL A 229 -13.11 20.28 21.53
C VAL A 229 -13.24 19.28 22.68
N THR A 230 -14.47 18.98 23.07
CA THR A 230 -14.76 18.13 24.23
C THR A 230 -14.96 16.67 23.88
N ASP A 231 -15.15 16.34 22.59
CA ASP A 231 -15.36 14.96 22.11
C ASP A 231 -14.60 14.76 20.78
N VAL A 232 -13.36 14.35 20.91
CA VAL A 232 -12.46 14.09 19.76
C VAL A 232 -12.92 12.89 18.94
N PRO A 233 -13.28 11.72 19.53
CA PRO A 233 -13.80 10.58 18.79
C PRO A 233 -15.04 10.92 17.95
N ALA A 234 -16.04 11.60 18.52
CA ALA A 234 -17.24 11.99 17.79
C ALA A 234 -16.92 12.97 16.65
N THR A 235 -15.99 13.90 16.87
CA THR A 235 -15.53 14.86 15.85
C THR A 235 -14.91 14.14 14.65
N ILE A 236 -13.98 13.21 14.88
CA ILE A 236 -13.31 12.44 13.84
C ILE A 236 -14.32 11.54 13.11
N LYS A 237 -15.23 10.92 13.84
CA LYS A 237 -16.30 10.08 13.29
C LYS A 237 -17.24 10.87 12.36
N ALA A 238 -17.54 12.11 12.70
CA ALA A 238 -18.34 12.99 11.85
C ALA A 238 -17.65 13.29 10.49
N TRP A 239 -16.30 13.23 10.43
CA TRP A 239 -15.56 13.48 9.20
C TRP A 239 -15.59 12.32 8.22
N SER A 240 -15.90 11.11 8.65
CA SER A 240 -15.94 9.92 7.77
C SER A 240 -17.04 9.99 6.71
N ARG A 241 -18.02 10.93 6.85
CA ARG A 241 -19.06 11.14 5.85
C ARG A 241 -19.27 12.61 5.53
N GLY A 242 -19.41 12.91 4.23
CA GLY A 242 -19.75 14.26 3.75
C GLY A 242 -18.63 15.29 3.82
N THR A 243 -17.42 14.93 4.23
CA THR A 243 -16.25 15.82 4.24
C THR A 243 -15.22 15.42 3.19
N VAL A 244 -14.36 16.38 2.80
CA VAL A 244 -13.31 16.14 1.80
C VAL A 244 -12.14 15.30 2.33
N VAL A 245 -12.02 15.15 3.66
CA VAL A 245 -10.96 14.35 4.30
C VAL A 245 -11.39 12.89 4.51
N ARG A 246 -12.59 12.49 4.06
CA ARG A 246 -13.01 11.10 4.17
C ARG A 246 -12.05 10.18 3.42
N SER A 247 -11.71 9.06 4.03
CA SER A 247 -10.89 8.01 3.41
C SER A 247 -11.05 6.71 4.18
N TRP A 248 -10.61 5.61 3.61
CA TRP A 248 -10.55 4.36 4.34
C TRP A 248 -9.60 4.44 5.55
N LEU A 249 -8.48 5.17 5.45
CA LEU A 249 -7.59 5.41 6.59
C LEU A 249 -8.32 6.13 7.74
N LEU A 250 -9.17 7.10 7.42
CA LEU A 250 -9.99 7.77 8.43
C LEU A 250 -11.00 6.80 9.08
N ASP A 251 -11.64 5.94 8.31
CA ASP A 251 -12.56 4.92 8.84
C ASP A 251 -11.83 3.94 9.78
N LEU A 252 -10.55 3.61 9.49
CA LEU A 252 -9.72 2.79 10.38
C LEU A 252 -9.34 3.54 11.66
N LEU A 253 -9.04 4.84 11.58
CA LEU A 253 -8.81 5.67 12.76
C LEU A 253 -10.10 5.75 13.62
N VAL A 254 -11.27 5.93 13.02
CA VAL A 254 -12.57 5.90 13.74
C VAL A 254 -12.74 4.60 14.51
N ARG A 255 -12.43 3.45 13.91
CA ARG A 255 -12.48 2.15 14.63
C ARG A 255 -11.52 2.12 15.82
N ALA A 256 -10.30 2.61 15.65
CA ALA A 256 -9.31 2.65 16.72
C ALA A 256 -9.78 3.50 17.91
N VAL A 257 -10.34 4.69 17.66
CA VAL A 257 -10.83 5.58 18.73
C VAL A 257 -12.19 5.15 19.29
N ASP A 258 -13.00 4.38 18.57
CA ASP A 258 -14.22 3.73 19.11
C ASP A 258 -13.82 2.64 20.13
N GLU A 259 -12.66 1.96 19.97
CA GLU A 259 -12.15 0.94 20.90
C GLU A 259 -11.34 1.52 22.07
N ASP A 260 -10.61 2.60 21.83
CA ASP A 260 -9.74 3.28 22.79
C ASP A 260 -9.70 4.79 22.47
N PRO A 261 -10.62 5.59 23.05
CA PRO A 261 -10.84 7.00 22.68
C PRO A 261 -9.60 7.90 22.71
N GLU A 262 -8.66 7.60 23.61
CA GLU A 262 -7.44 8.38 23.81
C GLU A 262 -6.18 7.63 23.35
N LEU A 263 -6.34 6.45 22.75
CA LEU A 263 -5.26 5.55 22.28
C LEU A 263 -4.24 5.20 23.38
N GLN A 264 -4.67 5.17 24.64
CA GLN A 264 -3.78 4.97 25.81
C GLN A 264 -3.16 3.56 25.88
N LYS A 265 -3.76 2.58 25.21
CA LYS A 265 -3.21 1.21 25.13
C LYS A 265 -2.00 1.10 24.21
N LEU A 266 -1.71 2.14 23.42
CA LEU A 266 -0.63 2.17 22.45
C LEU A 266 0.54 3.01 22.96
N ARG A 267 1.76 2.58 22.63
CA ARG A 267 2.95 3.41 22.75
C ARG A 267 3.14 4.20 21.45
N GLY A 268 3.54 5.47 21.54
CA GLY A 268 3.89 6.32 20.40
C GLY A 268 5.21 5.92 19.73
N TYR A 269 5.31 4.66 19.28
CA TYR A 269 6.48 4.08 18.63
C TYR A 269 6.04 3.46 17.29
N VAL A 270 6.56 3.98 16.17
CA VAL A 270 6.13 3.55 14.83
C VAL A 270 7.32 3.08 14.00
N SER A 271 7.30 1.80 13.62
CA SER A 271 8.24 1.24 12.66
C SER A 271 7.90 1.65 11.22
N ASP A 272 8.87 1.53 10.34
CA ASP A 272 8.67 1.60 8.89
C ASP A 272 9.04 0.27 8.24
N SER A 273 8.49 -0.01 7.07
CA SER A 273 8.65 -1.25 6.31
C SER A 273 9.55 -1.09 5.07
N GLY A 274 10.19 0.07 4.92
CA GLY A 274 11.14 0.36 3.84
C GLY A 274 10.58 1.29 2.77
N GLU A 275 9.31 1.18 2.37
CA GLU A 275 8.75 1.89 1.21
C GLU A 275 8.76 3.41 1.38
N GLY A 276 8.51 3.90 2.59
CA GLY A 276 8.64 5.34 2.88
C GLY A 276 10.07 5.85 2.66
N ARG A 277 11.09 5.04 3.00
CA ARG A 277 12.49 5.37 2.72
C ARG A 277 12.77 5.37 1.22
N TRP A 278 12.36 4.31 0.53
CA TRP A 278 12.56 4.19 -0.92
C TRP A 278 11.86 5.32 -1.68
N THR A 279 10.66 5.74 -1.24
CA THR A 279 9.96 6.89 -1.82
C THR A 279 10.78 8.18 -1.67
N VAL A 280 11.36 8.43 -0.50
CA VAL A 280 12.22 9.62 -0.26
C VAL A 280 13.53 9.50 -1.04
N GLU A 281 14.17 8.34 -1.10
CA GLU A 281 15.38 8.09 -1.92
C GLU A 281 15.09 8.39 -3.41
N GLU A 282 13.96 7.91 -3.94
CA GLU A 282 13.54 8.18 -5.32
C GLU A 282 13.19 9.64 -5.57
N SER A 283 12.62 10.33 -4.60
CA SER A 283 12.36 11.77 -4.69
C SER A 283 13.67 12.57 -4.87
N VAL A 284 14.71 12.21 -4.12
CA VAL A 284 16.04 12.80 -4.25
C VAL A 284 16.66 12.45 -5.60
N ARG A 285 16.59 11.18 -6.01
CA ARG A 285 17.16 10.70 -7.28
C ARG A 285 16.53 11.41 -8.49
N ASN A 286 15.22 11.64 -8.46
CA ASN A 286 14.50 12.27 -9.54
C ASN A 286 14.36 13.81 -9.39
N ALA A 287 14.97 14.39 -8.35
CA ALA A 287 14.84 15.82 -8.02
C ALA A 287 13.37 16.29 -7.88
N VAL A 288 12.49 15.43 -7.36
CA VAL A 288 11.07 15.72 -7.10
C VAL A 288 10.89 16.04 -5.62
N PRO A 289 10.47 17.24 -5.25
CA PRO A 289 10.28 17.59 -3.84
C PRO A 289 9.06 16.86 -3.23
N THR A 290 9.28 16.13 -2.14
CA THR A 290 8.24 15.39 -1.40
C THR A 290 8.23 15.75 0.08
N PRO A 291 8.04 17.04 0.48
CA PRO A 291 8.19 17.48 1.85
C PRO A 291 7.22 16.78 2.83
N VAL A 292 5.99 16.51 2.42
CA VAL A 292 4.98 15.86 3.26
C VAL A 292 5.37 14.41 3.57
N MET A 293 5.74 13.62 2.56
CA MET A 293 6.13 12.23 2.74
C MET A 293 7.43 12.12 3.53
N THR A 294 8.38 13.02 3.29
CA THR A 294 9.65 13.10 4.02
C THR A 294 9.42 13.43 5.50
N ALA A 295 8.58 14.41 5.80
CA ALA A 295 8.22 14.76 7.19
C ALA A 295 7.55 13.58 7.91
N ALA A 296 6.62 12.88 7.26
CA ALA A 296 5.95 11.70 7.80
C ALA A 296 6.94 10.56 8.12
N LEU A 297 7.92 10.32 7.24
CA LEU A 297 9.00 9.35 7.50
C LEU A 297 9.85 9.76 8.71
N TYR A 298 10.22 11.04 8.81
CA TYR A 298 11.04 11.55 9.91
C TYR A 298 10.29 11.57 11.24
N ALA A 299 8.98 11.80 11.24
CA ALA A 299 8.14 11.65 12.43
C ALA A 299 8.22 10.21 12.98
N ARG A 300 8.21 9.18 12.11
CA ARG A 300 8.43 7.78 12.53
C ARG A 300 9.83 7.57 13.10
N PHE A 301 10.86 8.20 12.54
CA PHE A 301 12.21 8.12 13.11
C PHE A 301 12.27 8.77 14.49
N ALA A 302 11.67 9.96 14.66
CA ALA A 302 11.60 10.66 15.93
C ALA A 302 10.83 9.86 16.99
N SER A 303 9.74 9.17 16.62
CA SER A 303 8.94 8.35 17.55
C SER A 303 9.73 7.20 18.20
N ARG A 304 10.93 6.88 17.69
CA ARG A 304 11.80 5.81 18.18
C ARG A 304 12.96 6.32 19.04
N GLN A 305 13.06 7.65 19.24
CA GLN A 305 14.13 8.30 20.03
C GLN A 305 13.55 8.76 21.34
N ASP A 306 13.90 8.08 22.43
CA ASP A 306 13.48 8.50 23.78
C ASP A 306 14.27 9.73 24.26
N ASP A 307 15.54 9.92 23.84
CA ASP A 307 16.43 11.01 24.25
C ASP A 307 17.38 11.38 23.09
N SER A 308 16.98 12.35 22.29
CA SER A 308 17.64 12.70 21.03
C SER A 308 19.02 13.33 21.21
N PRO A 309 20.12 12.70 20.71
CA PRO A 309 21.46 13.32 20.72
C PRO A 309 21.50 14.67 20.00
N ALA A 310 20.69 14.85 18.95
CA ALA A 310 20.61 16.12 18.23
C ALA A 310 20.02 17.23 19.12
N MET A 311 18.97 16.93 19.88
CA MET A 311 18.38 17.91 20.81
C MET A 311 19.31 18.22 21.99
N LYS A 312 20.07 17.24 22.46
CA LYS A 312 21.15 17.49 23.46
C LYS A 312 22.20 18.45 22.93
N ALA A 313 22.63 18.31 21.67
CA ALA A 313 23.58 19.21 21.06
C ALA A 313 23.00 20.64 20.92
N VAL A 314 21.72 20.77 20.54
CA VAL A 314 21.02 22.08 20.49
C VAL A 314 20.94 22.71 21.89
N ALA A 315 20.57 21.95 22.93
CA ALA A 315 20.54 22.41 24.30
C ALA A 315 21.90 22.88 24.77
N ALA A 316 22.96 22.11 24.52
CA ALA A 316 24.34 22.48 24.87
C ALA A 316 24.78 23.76 24.15
N LEU A 317 24.50 23.90 22.85
CA LEU A 317 24.83 25.13 22.10
C LEU A 317 24.09 26.35 22.67
N ARG A 318 22.82 26.24 22.97
CA ARG A 318 22.02 27.33 23.59
C ARG A 318 22.60 27.73 24.94
N ASN A 319 23.03 26.76 25.74
CA ASN A 319 23.69 27.03 27.02
C ASN A 319 25.00 27.79 26.80
N GLN A 320 25.88 27.32 25.92
CA GLN A 320 27.22 27.87 25.69
C GLN A 320 27.20 29.28 25.13
N PHE A 321 26.33 29.59 24.16
CA PHE A 321 26.33 30.95 23.56
C PHE A 321 25.42 31.95 24.27
N GLY A 322 24.36 31.50 24.97
CA GLY A 322 23.33 32.39 25.55
C GLY A 322 23.10 32.18 27.05
N GLY A 323 23.79 31.25 27.70
CA GLY A 323 23.58 30.91 29.09
C GLY A 323 22.19 30.40 29.45
N HIS A 324 21.44 29.85 28.42
CA HIS A 324 20.12 29.31 28.65
C HIS A 324 20.19 28.06 29.55
N ALA A 325 19.25 27.95 30.47
CA ALA A 325 19.13 26.77 31.32
C ALA A 325 18.92 25.51 30.49
N VAL A 326 19.53 24.42 30.94
CA VAL A 326 19.36 23.08 30.32
C VAL A 326 18.83 22.13 31.41
N GLU A 327 18.01 21.18 31.00
CA GLU A 327 17.63 20.05 31.82
C GLU A 327 18.75 19.02 31.83
N THR A 328 19.02 18.40 32.96
CA THR A 328 20.08 17.39 33.12
C THR A 328 19.45 16.06 33.56
N ASN A 329 20.11 14.94 33.21
CA ASN A 329 19.67 13.60 33.64
C ASN A 329 19.89 13.33 35.14
N GLU A 330 20.45 14.31 35.86
CA GLU A 330 20.73 14.26 37.31
C GLU A 330 19.72 15.09 38.12
N GLY A 331 18.46 15.10 37.69
CA GLY A 331 17.38 15.83 38.37
C GLY A 331 16.35 14.89 38.98
#